data_7607117c245d13235b69cb06cc6bab88
#
_entry.id   7607117c245d13235b69cb06cc6bab88
#
_cell.length_a   1.000
_cell.length_b   1.000
_cell.length_c   1.000
_cell.angle_alpha   90.00
_cell.angle_beta   90.00
_cell.angle_gamma   90.00
#
_symmetry.space_group_name_H-M   'P 1'
#
loop_
_entity.id
_entity.type
_entity.pdbx_description
1 polymer ?
#
loop_
_entity_poly.entity_id
_entity_poly.type
_entity_poly.pdbx_seq_one_letter_code
_entity_poly.pdbx_strand_id
1 'polypeptide(L)'
;MDFRSILMGMAFVIMWSSAFTSARMIVADAPPLTALALRFLLSGLIGVGLARLMGQSWHLTRSQWRATAVFGLCQNALYLGLNFIAMQNVEASLAAIIASTMPLLVALAGLVVFGERIQPLGFAGLIAGVIGVSLIMGARFQGGVDGLGITLCTLGVISLTVATLAMRGASAGGNFLMVVGLQMLVGSAVLAVPAILFEPFSVNWNLRLIAAFTYTSLVPGLAATLVWFMLVDRIGTVKAATFHFLNPFFGVAIAAMFLSEKLGPLDLVGVIIITGGILAVQLSKQKPQ
;
A
#
# COMPACT_ATOMS: atom_id res chain seq x y z
N MET A 1 18.72 12.47 -11.08
CA MET A 1 17.30 12.83 -10.90
C MET A 1 17.24 14.34 -10.72
N ASP A 2 16.33 15.01 -11.39
CA ASP A 2 16.10 16.44 -11.21
C ASP A 2 15.30 16.74 -9.93
N PHE A 3 15.38 17.97 -9.43
CA PHE A 3 14.73 18.40 -8.19
C PHE A 3 13.22 18.17 -8.20
N ARG A 4 12.56 18.38 -9.35
CA ARG A 4 11.13 18.16 -9.50
C ARG A 4 10.74 16.69 -9.30
N SER A 5 11.53 15.74 -9.82
CA SER A 5 11.31 14.30 -9.62
C SER A 5 11.48 13.89 -8.15
N ILE A 6 12.44 14.49 -7.44
CA ILE A 6 12.63 14.26 -6.00
C ILE A 6 11.41 14.76 -5.23
N LEU A 7 10.94 15.98 -5.52
CA LEU A 7 9.77 16.56 -4.86
C LEU A 7 8.50 15.72 -5.08
N MET A 8 8.27 15.26 -6.33
CA MET A 8 7.15 14.37 -6.65
C MET A 8 7.24 13.03 -5.91
N GLY A 9 8.44 12.43 -5.85
CA GLY A 9 8.67 11.19 -5.12
C GLY A 9 8.42 11.33 -3.63
N MET A 10 8.89 12.42 -3.01
CA MET A 10 8.64 12.71 -1.61
C MET A 10 7.16 12.96 -1.33
N ALA A 11 6.48 13.76 -2.16
CA ALA A 11 5.05 13.99 -2.04
C ALA A 11 4.26 12.67 -2.14
N PHE A 12 4.60 11.80 -3.10
CA PHE A 12 4.00 10.48 -3.24
C PHE A 12 4.16 9.66 -1.96
N VAL A 13 5.39 9.54 -1.44
CA VAL A 13 5.67 8.71 -0.26
C VAL A 13 4.92 9.21 0.97
N ILE A 14 4.91 10.52 1.22
CA ILE A 14 4.18 11.11 2.35
C ILE A 14 2.68 10.84 2.23
N MET A 15 2.08 11.12 1.06
CA MET A 15 0.67 10.86 0.82
C MET A 15 0.33 9.37 0.96
N TRP A 16 1.16 8.48 0.41
CA TRP A 16 0.94 7.05 0.47
C TRP A 16 1.05 6.51 1.89
N SER A 17 2.11 6.88 2.61
CA SER A 17 2.37 6.40 3.97
C SER A 17 1.35 6.91 4.99
N SER A 18 0.75 8.09 4.78
CA SER A 18 -0.30 8.64 5.65
C SER A 18 -1.62 7.85 5.58
N ALA A 19 -1.79 6.98 4.58
CA ALA A 19 -2.98 6.13 4.45
C ALA A 19 -3.21 5.23 5.67
N PHE A 20 -2.16 4.72 6.29
CA PHE A 20 -2.28 3.87 7.48
C PHE A 20 -2.84 4.65 8.68
N THR A 21 -2.30 5.84 8.91
CA THR A 21 -2.78 6.72 9.99
C THR A 21 -4.24 7.10 9.80
N SER A 22 -4.61 7.54 8.61
CA SER A 22 -6.00 7.90 8.33
C SER A 22 -6.95 6.70 8.33
N ALA A 23 -6.49 5.51 7.89
CA ALA A 23 -7.24 4.27 7.99
C ALA A 23 -7.50 3.88 9.46
N ARG A 24 -6.49 3.99 10.34
CA ARG A 24 -6.64 3.74 11.78
C ARG A 24 -7.68 4.67 12.41
N MET A 25 -7.71 5.94 11.98
CA MET A 25 -8.74 6.90 12.42
C MET A 25 -10.14 6.47 11.97
N ILE A 26 -10.29 5.96 10.75
CA ILE A 26 -11.58 5.52 10.21
C ILE A 26 -12.11 4.30 10.98
N VAL A 27 -11.28 3.27 11.18
CA VAL A 27 -11.72 2.01 11.81
C VAL A 27 -11.97 2.14 13.30
N ALA A 28 -11.57 3.25 13.94
CA ALA A 28 -11.91 3.57 15.30
C ALA A 28 -13.39 3.97 15.46
N ASP A 29 -14.03 4.50 14.40
CA ASP A 29 -15.36 5.10 14.45
C ASP A 29 -16.36 4.47 13.45
N ALA A 30 -15.88 3.59 12.55
CA ALA A 30 -16.71 2.96 11.51
C ALA A 30 -16.29 1.50 11.25
N PRO A 31 -17.25 0.64 10.84
CA PRO A 31 -16.95 -0.74 10.46
C PRO A 31 -15.93 -0.78 9.30
N PRO A 32 -14.84 -1.56 9.45
CA PRO A 32 -13.69 -1.50 8.54
C PRO A 32 -14.01 -1.79 7.08
N LEU A 33 -14.73 -2.89 6.80
CA LEU A 33 -15.01 -3.29 5.43
C LEU A 33 -16.06 -2.38 4.77
N THR A 34 -17.08 -1.96 5.54
CA THR A 34 -18.10 -1.02 5.09
C THR A 34 -17.47 0.33 4.72
N ALA A 35 -16.63 0.88 5.59
CA ALA A 35 -15.94 2.14 5.33
C ALA A 35 -15.03 2.03 4.11
N LEU A 36 -14.29 0.93 3.98
CA LEU A 36 -13.39 0.71 2.86
C LEU A 36 -14.15 0.49 1.54
N ALA A 37 -15.25 -0.26 1.54
CA ALA A 37 -16.09 -0.45 0.37
C ALA A 37 -16.67 0.88 -0.13
N LEU A 38 -17.21 1.71 0.77
CA LEU A 38 -17.72 3.04 0.42
C LEU A 38 -16.61 3.97 -0.09
N ARG A 39 -15.44 3.95 0.55
CA ARG A 39 -14.28 4.70 0.09
C ARG A 39 -13.92 4.33 -1.34
N PHE A 40 -13.83 3.05 -1.66
CA PHE A 40 -13.49 2.60 -3.00
C PHE A 40 -14.60 2.84 -4.01
N LEU A 41 -15.87 2.79 -3.61
CA LEU A 41 -16.98 3.18 -4.45
C LEU A 41 -16.84 4.64 -4.87
N LEU A 42 -16.68 5.55 -3.91
CA LEU A 42 -16.55 6.98 -4.18
C LEU A 42 -15.31 7.31 -4.99
N SER A 43 -14.13 6.82 -4.56
CA SER A 43 -12.88 7.07 -5.28
C SER A 43 -12.89 6.46 -6.68
N GLY A 44 -13.49 5.28 -6.84
CA GLY A 44 -13.62 4.60 -8.12
C GLY A 44 -14.54 5.37 -9.09
N LEU A 45 -15.70 5.83 -8.61
CA LEU A 45 -16.62 6.65 -9.42
C LEU A 45 -15.98 7.98 -9.82
N ILE A 46 -15.30 8.66 -8.90
CA ILE A 46 -14.55 9.90 -9.20
C ILE A 46 -13.44 9.61 -10.23
N GLY A 47 -12.66 8.54 -10.02
CA GLY A 47 -11.58 8.14 -10.93
C GLY A 47 -12.08 7.84 -12.34
N VAL A 48 -13.15 7.05 -12.47
CA VAL A 48 -13.79 6.75 -13.77
C VAL A 48 -14.37 8.01 -14.41
N GLY A 49 -15.05 8.86 -13.62
CA GLY A 49 -15.60 10.13 -14.11
C GLY A 49 -14.52 11.06 -14.68
N LEU A 50 -13.43 11.27 -13.91
CA LEU A 50 -12.29 12.08 -14.37
C LEU A 50 -11.60 11.45 -15.60
N ALA A 51 -11.44 10.13 -15.63
CA ALA A 51 -10.87 9.43 -16.77
C ALA A 51 -11.69 9.69 -18.05
N ARG A 52 -13.03 9.63 -17.94
CA ARG A 52 -13.94 9.94 -19.06
C ARG A 52 -13.81 11.39 -19.53
N LEU A 53 -13.73 12.34 -18.61
CA LEU A 53 -13.51 13.75 -18.94
C LEU A 53 -12.16 13.99 -19.63
N MET A 54 -11.14 13.17 -19.32
CA MET A 54 -9.83 13.19 -19.97
C MET A 54 -9.78 12.40 -21.29
N GLY A 55 -10.92 11.90 -21.79
CA GLY A 55 -10.98 11.15 -23.04
C GLY A 55 -10.49 9.71 -22.95
N GLN A 56 -10.24 9.18 -21.73
CA GLN A 56 -9.84 7.79 -21.56
C GLN A 56 -11.01 6.82 -21.80
N SER A 57 -10.71 5.66 -22.39
CA SER A 57 -11.70 4.66 -22.74
C SER A 57 -11.80 3.56 -21.69
N TRP A 58 -13.02 3.06 -21.46
CA TRP A 58 -13.29 1.84 -20.67
C TRP A 58 -13.19 0.56 -21.50
N HIS A 59 -13.00 0.68 -22.82
CA HIS A 59 -12.80 -0.47 -23.70
C HIS A 59 -11.39 -0.99 -23.49
N LEU A 60 -11.23 -1.80 -22.43
CA LEU A 60 -9.99 -2.45 -22.07
C LEU A 60 -9.88 -3.80 -22.79
N THR A 61 -8.67 -4.19 -23.15
CA THR A 61 -8.37 -5.53 -23.65
C THR A 61 -8.64 -6.58 -22.57
N ARG A 62 -8.83 -7.83 -22.96
CA ARG A 62 -9.03 -8.95 -22.02
C ARG A 62 -7.88 -9.05 -20.99
N SER A 63 -6.65 -8.80 -21.41
CA SER A 63 -5.49 -8.78 -20.51
C SER A 63 -5.58 -7.65 -19.49
N GLN A 64 -5.95 -6.43 -19.92
CA GLN A 64 -6.12 -5.28 -19.02
C GLN A 64 -7.27 -5.52 -18.04
N TRP A 65 -8.41 -6.07 -18.47
CA TRP A 65 -9.52 -6.43 -17.58
C TRP A 65 -9.11 -7.46 -16.53
N ARG A 66 -8.36 -8.50 -16.95
CA ARG A 66 -7.83 -9.50 -16.02
C ARG A 66 -6.91 -8.87 -14.99
N ALA A 67 -5.98 -8.02 -15.42
CA ALA A 67 -5.05 -7.31 -14.53
C ALA A 67 -5.80 -6.39 -13.56
N THR A 68 -6.80 -5.63 -14.06
CA THR A 68 -7.67 -4.77 -13.24
C THR A 68 -8.43 -5.56 -12.18
N ALA A 69 -9.02 -6.69 -12.55
CA ALA A 69 -9.77 -7.54 -11.62
C ALA A 69 -8.87 -8.18 -10.57
N VAL A 70 -7.72 -8.74 -10.97
CA VAL A 70 -6.74 -9.33 -10.02
C VAL A 70 -6.21 -8.28 -9.06
N PHE A 71 -5.87 -7.09 -9.55
CA PHE A 71 -5.40 -6.01 -8.71
C PHE A 71 -6.49 -5.50 -7.76
N GLY A 72 -7.71 -5.29 -8.26
CA GLY A 72 -8.86 -4.92 -7.44
C GLY A 72 -9.16 -5.92 -6.33
N LEU A 73 -9.08 -7.22 -6.64
CA LEU A 73 -9.23 -8.29 -5.65
C LEU A 73 -8.06 -8.31 -4.66
N CYS A 74 -6.82 -8.43 -5.15
CA CYS A 74 -5.67 -8.70 -4.29
C CYS A 74 -5.22 -7.46 -3.52
N GLN A 75 -5.15 -6.29 -4.15
CA GLN A 75 -4.72 -5.07 -3.47
C GLN A 75 -5.86 -4.38 -2.74
N ASN A 76 -6.99 -4.13 -3.41
CA ASN A 76 -8.03 -3.30 -2.82
C ASN A 76 -8.89 -4.10 -1.84
N ALA A 77 -9.34 -5.31 -2.20
CA ALA A 77 -10.18 -6.08 -1.29
C ALA A 77 -9.36 -6.84 -0.23
N LEU A 78 -8.43 -7.70 -0.64
CA LEU A 78 -7.71 -8.54 0.33
C LEU A 78 -6.68 -7.75 1.13
N TYR A 79 -5.70 -7.11 0.47
CA TYR A 79 -4.66 -6.39 1.21
C TYR A 79 -5.22 -5.29 2.10
N LEU A 80 -6.00 -4.35 1.55
CA LEU A 80 -6.52 -3.24 2.33
C LEU A 80 -7.64 -3.68 3.27
N GLY A 81 -8.50 -4.64 2.88
CA GLY A 81 -9.54 -5.17 3.75
C GLY A 81 -8.97 -5.85 5.00
N LEU A 82 -7.97 -6.73 4.85
CA LEU A 82 -7.31 -7.38 5.98
C LEU A 82 -6.58 -6.38 6.88
N ASN A 83 -5.93 -5.35 6.29
CA ASN A 83 -5.31 -4.29 7.07
C ASN A 83 -6.32 -3.42 7.82
N PHE A 84 -7.47 -3.09 7.22
CA PHE A 84 -8.53 -2.35 7.91
C PHE A 84 -9.09 -3.12 9.09
N ILE A 85 -9.33 -4.43 8.94
CA ILE A 85 -9.73 -5.29 10.06
C ILE A 85 -8.62 -5.32 11.13
N ALA A 86 -7.38 -5.57 10.75
CA ALA A 86 -6.24 -5.63 11.67
C ALA A 86 -6.05 -4.33 12.46
N MET A 87 -6.18 -3.18 11.81
CA MET A 87 -6.01 -1.87 12.43
C MET A 87 -7.09 -1.49 13.44
N GLN A 88 -8.08 -2.31 13.70
CA GLN A 88 -8.93 -2.15 14.88
C GLN A 88 -8.13 -2.40 16.18
N ASN A 89 -7.11 -3.29 16.15
CA ASN A 89 -6.31 -3.68 17.31
C ASN A 89 -4.80 -3.47 17.11
N VAL A 90 -4.33 -3.38 15.88
CA VAL A 90 -2.91 -3.16 15.52
C VAL A 90 -2.67 -1.68 15.27
N GLU A 91 -1.54 -1.18 15.75
CA GLU A 91 -1.09 0.20 15.50
C GLU A 91 -0.84 0.47 14.00
N ALA A 92 -1.11 1.69 13.57
CA ALA A 92 -0.89 2.10 12.18
C ALA A 92 0.58 2.04 11.77
N SER A 93 1.51 2.36 12.69
CA SER A 93 2.95 2.23 12.48
C SER A 93 3.35 0.79 12.17
N LEU A 94 2.83 -0.19 12.93
CA LEU A 94 3.14 -1.59 12.73
C LEU A 94 2.57 -2.12 11.41
N ALA A 95 1.33 -1.78 11.07
CA ALA A 95 0.72 -2.10 9.78
C ALA A 95 1.52 -1.51 8.60
N ALA A 96 2.00 -0.26 8.72
CA ALA A 96 2.84 0.40 7.72
C ALA A 96 4.21 -0.30 7.55
N ILE A 97 4.83 -0.73 8.65
CA ILE A 97 6.09 -1.49 8.62
C ILE A 97 5.91 -2.82 7.87
N ILE A 98 4.87 -3.59 8.23
CA ILE A 98 4.60 -4.88 7.57
C ILE A 98 4.33 -4.67 6.08
N ALA A 99 3.49 -3.71 5.72
CA ALA A 99 3.19 -3.38 4.33
C ALA A 99 4.43 -2.95 3.54
N SER A 100 5.36 -2.25 4.18
CA SER A 100 6.61 -1.79 3.57
C SER A 100 7.56 -2.94 3.19
N THR A 101 7.34 -4.15 3.68
CA THR A 101 8.11 -5.34 3.28
C THR A 101 7.76 -5.86 1.88
N MET A 102 6.69 -5.36 1.25
CA MET A 102 6.25 -5.80 -0.08
C MET A 102 7.38 -5.82 -1.13
N PRO A 103 8.26 -4.82 -1.26
CA PRO A 103 9.35 -4.86 -2.23
C PRO A 103 10.35 -6.00 -1.98
N LEU A 104 10.55 -6.39 -0.72
CA LEU A 104 11.38 -7.53 -0.33
C LEU A 104 10.70 -8.84 -0.73
N LEU A 105 9.40 -8.98 -0.47
CA LEU A 105 8.62 -10.15 -0.87
C LEU A 105 8.54 -10.29 -2.41
N VAL A 106 8.40 -9.19 -3.14
CA VAL A 106 8.45 -9.20 -4.61
C VAL A 106 9.82 -9.66 -5.12
N ALA A 107 10.92 -9.23 -4.47
CA ALA A 107 12.26 -9.68 -4.85
C ALA A 107 12.48 -11.15 -4.51
N LEU A 108 12.02 -11.60 -3.34
CA LEU A 108 12.07 -13.01 -2.93
C LEU A 108 11.26 -13.90 -3.88
N ALA A 109 10.03 -13.48 -4.24
CA ALA A 109 9.23 -14.20 -5.21
C ALA A 109 9.89 -14.23 -6.60
N GLY A 110 10.55 -13.15 -7.02
CA GLY A 110 11.38 -13.10 -8.22
C GLY A 110 12.43 -14.20 -8.23
N LEU A 111 13.16 -14.33 -7.13
CA LEU A 111 14.19 -15.37 -6.97
C LEU A 111 13.61 -16.79 -6.95
N VAL A 112 12.60 -17.04 -6.07
CA VAL A 112 12.14 -18.41 -5.77
C VAL A 112 11.16 -18.93 -6.82
N VAL A 113 10.24 -18.09 -7.31
CA VAL A 113 9.17 -18.50 -8.23
C VAL A 113 9.56 -18.33 -9.68
N PHE A 114 10.26 -17.23 -10.01
CA PHE A 114 10.61 -16.90 -11.39
C PHE A 114 12.07 -17.22 -11.75
N GLY A 115 12.89 -17.69 -10.78
CA GLY A 115 14.30 -17.99 -11.01
C GLY A 115 15.15 -16.77 -11.38
N GLU A 116 14.70 -15.56 -11.04
CA GLU A 116 15.42 -14.32 -11.33
C GLU A 116 16.72 -14.27 -10.52
N ARG A 117 17.82 -13.90 -11.16
CA ARG A 117 19.09 -13.71 -10.46
C ARG A 117 19.05 -12.41 -9.65
N ILE A 118 19.36 -12.49 -8.37
CA ILE A 118 19.50 -11.33 -7.50
C ILE A 118 20.99 -11.01 -7.36
N GLN A 119 21.36 -9.75 -7.58
CA GLN A 119 22.73 -9.28 -7.34
C GLN A 119 23.07 -9.36 -5.84
N PRO A 120 24.36 -9.48 -5.47
CA PRO A 120 24.78 -9.59 -4.06
C PRO A 120 24.23 -8.48 -3.16
N LEU A 121 24.18 -7.25 -3.67
CA LEU A 121 23.58 -6.11 -2.96
C LEU A 121 22.10 -6.33 -2.65
N GLY A 122 21.34 -6.85 -3.61
CA GLY A 122 19.92 -7.16 -3.42
C GLY A 122 19.70 -8.30 -2.42
N PHE A 123 20.57 -9.31 -2.45
CA PHE A 123 20.52 -10.43 -1.50
C PHE A 123 20.85 -9.96 -0.07
N ALA A 124 21.87 -9.12 0.11
CA ALA A 124 22.17 -8.49 1.39
C ALA A 124 20.99 -7.63 1.89
N GLY A 125 20.31 -6.93 0.98
CA GLY A 125 19.10 -6.16 1.29
C GLY A 125 17.93 -7.03 1.76
N LEU A 126 17.74 -8.22 1.18
CA LEU A 126 16.73 -9.19 1.64
C LEU A 126 17.03 -9.67 3.07
N ILE A 127 18.28 -10.04 3.36
CA ILE A 127 18.71 -10.45 4.69
C ILE A 127 18.49 -9.33 5.71
N ALA A 128 18.92 -8.11 5.38
CA ALA A 128 18.71 -6.94 6.24
C ALA A 128 17.22 -6.71 6.51
N GLY A 129 16.36 -6.82 5.50
CA GLY A 129 14.93 -6.70 5.66
C GLY A 129 14.33 -7.74 6.62
N VAL A 130 14.73 -9.00 6.51
CA VAL A 130 14.30 -10.07 7.43
C VAL A 130 14.76 -9.78 8.86
N ILE A 131 16.02 -9.37 9.06
CA ILE A 131 16.56 -9.00 10.37
C ILE A 131 15.75 -7.84 10.97
N GLY A 132 15.51 -6.76 10.21
CA GLY A 132 14.77 -5.61 10.69
C GLY A 132 13.34 -5.94 11.10
N VAL A 133 12.63 -6.75 10.30
CA VAL A 133 11.28 -7.23 10.64
C VAL A 133 11.31 -8.09 11.90
N SER A 134 12.27 -9.01 12.01
CA SER A 134 12.40 -9.92 13.17
C SER A 134 12.66 -9.14 14.47
N LEU A 135 13.47 -8.07 14.41
CA LEU A 135 13.73 -7.21 15.57
C LEU A 135 12.44 -6.52 16.05
N ILE A 136 11.67 -5.93 15.13
CA ILE A 136 10.42 -5.26 15.47
C ILE A 136 9.41 -6.26 16.00
N MET A 137 9.21 -7.39 15.30
CA MET A 137 8.25 -8.40 15.73
C MET A 137 8.60 -8.98 17.08
N GLY A 138 9.89 -9.29 17.33
CA GLY A 138 10.35 -9.79 18.63
C GLY A 138 10.03 -8.84 19.78
N ALA A 139 10.24 -7.54 19.59
CA ALA A 139 9.89 -6.51 20.59
C ALA A 139 8.37 -6.40 20.80
N ARG A 140 7.61 -6.43 19.73
CA ARG A 140 6.14 -6.29 19.77
C ARG A 140 5.46 -7.52 20.39
N PHE A 141 5.91 -8.74 20.10
CA PHE A 141 5.37 -9.95 20.74
C PHE A 141 5.55 -9.96 22.26
N GLN A 142 6.67 -9.43 22.78
CA GLN A 142 6.88 -9.27 24.21
C GLN A 142 5.94 -8.22 24.83
N GLY A 143 5.48 -7.25 24.05
CA GLY A 143 4.54 -6.20 24.45
C GLY A 143 3.06 -6.60 24.39
N GLY A 144 2.71 -7.86 24.05
CA GLY A 144 1.32 -8.34 24.02
C GLY A 144 0.52 -7.89 22.79
N VAL A 145 1.17 -7.77 21.63
CA VAL A 145 0.50 -7.40 20.36
C VAL A 145 -0.51 -8.47 19.93
N ASP A 146 -1.61 -8.03 19.32
CA ASP A 146 -2.63 -8.89 18.71
C ASP A 146 -2.04 -9.77 17.58
N GLY A 147 -1.86 -11.06 17.86
CA GLY A 147 -1.32 -12.03 16.90
C GLY A 147 -2.21 -12.25 15.69
N LEU A 148 -3.55 -12.11 15.85
CA LEU A 148 -4.49 -12.18 14.72
C LEU A 148 -4.27 -10.99 13.80
N GLY A 149 -4.17 -9.78 14.35
CA GLY A 149 -3.95 -8.58 13.56
C GLY A 149 -2.62 -8.62 12.78
N ILE A 150 -1.52 -9.10 13.38
CA ILE A 150 -0.25 -9.33 12.67
C ILE A 150 -0.43 -10.33 11.53
N THR A 151 -1.15 -11.43 11.77
CA THR A 151 -1.42 -12.44 10.74
C THR A 151 -2.19 -11.83 9.57
N LEU A 152 -3.24 -11.04 9.85
CA LEU A 152 -4.03 -10.35 8.83
C LEU A 152 -3.17 -9.36 8.02
N CYS A 153 -2.33 -8.55 8.66
CA CYS A 153 -1.39 -7.66 7.98
C CYS A 153 -0.40 -8.43 7.10
N THR A 154 0.10 -9.57 7.57
CA THR A 154 1.04 -10.43 6.83
C THR A 154 0.38 -11.07 5.62
N LEU A 155 -0.82 -11.63 5.76
CA LEU A 155 -1.61 -12.14 4.63
C LEU A 155 -1.96 -11.01 3.64
N GLY A 156 -2.23 -9.82 4.17
CA GLY A 156 -2.45 -8.62 3.37
C GLY A 156 -1.24 -8.28 2.49
N VAL A 157 -0.03 -8.20 3.06
CA VAL A 157 1.16 -7.86 2.27
C VAL A 157 1.55 -8.96 1.27
N ILE A 158 1.26 -10.22 1.57
CA ILE A 158 1.41 -11.32 0.60
C ILE A 158 0.44 -11.09 -0.57
N SER A 159 -0.82 -10.75 -0.30
CA SER A 159 -1.80 -10.44 -1.34
C SER A 159 -1.40 -9.23 -2.19
N LEU A 160 -0.85 -8.17 -1.57
CA LEU A 160 -0.29 -7.02 -2.27
C LEU A 160 0.91 -7.42 -3.17
N THR A 161 1.73 -8.35 -2.70
CA THR A 161 2.83 -8.92 -3.49
C THR A 161 2.32 -9.63 -4.74
N VAL A 162 1.29 -10.47 -4.59
CA VAL A 162 0.62 -11.14 -5.72
C VAL A 162 0.03 -10.12 -6.69
N ALA A 163 -0.67 -9.09 -6.21
CA ALA A 163 -1.19 -8.01 -7.04
C ALA A 163 -0.07 -7.34 -7.85
N THR A 164 1.04 -7.01 -7.19
CA THR A 164 2.19 -6.35 -7.82
C THR A 164 2.82 -7.22 -8.90
N LEU A 165 2.97 -8.53 -8.64
CA LEU A 165 3.52 -9.48 -9.62
C LEU A 165 2.57 -9.71 -10.80
N ALA A 166 1.26 -9.74 -10.57
CA ALA A 166 0.26 -9.89 -11.61
C ALA A 166 0.21 -8.70 -12.58
N MET A 167 0.67 -7.52 -12.14
CA MET A 167 0.77 -6.32 -12.98
C MET A 167 2.03 -6.27 -13.84
N ARG A 168 2.96 -7.22 -13.69
CA ARG A 168 4.17 -7.28 -14.53
C ARG A 168 3.79 -7.45 -16.00
N GLY A 169 4.27 -6.56 -16.85
CA GLY A 169 3.97 -6.56 -18.28
C GLY A 169 2.58 -6.09 -18.68
N ALA A 170 1.72 -5.72 -17.73
CA ALA A 170 0.44 -5.10 -18.03
C ALA A 170 0.65 -3.62 -18.37
N SER A 171 0.17 -3.20 -19.56
CA SER A 171 0.15 -1.80 -19.96
C SER A 171 -1.26 -1.25 -19.86
N ALA A 172 -1.42 -0.06 -19.29
CA ALA A 172 -2.70 0.63 -19.26
C ALA A 172 -3.10 1.21 -20.63
N GLY A 173 -2.19 1.20 -21.63
CA GLY A 173 -2.47 1.71 -22.98
C GLY A 173 -2.97 3.16 -23.01
N GLY A 174 -2.50 4.02 -22.10
CA GLY A 174 -2.98 5.40 -21.95
C GLY A 174 -4.23 5.55 -21.08
N ASN A 175 -4.89 4.47 -20.67
CA ASN A 175 -6.13 4.49 -19.87
C ASN A 175 -5.86 4.34 -18.35
N PHE A 176 -4.86 5.00 -17.85
CA PHE A 176 -4.36 4.82 -16.49
C PHE A 176 -5.40 5.09 -15.41
N LEU A 177 -6.02 6.27 -15.46
CA LEU A 177 -6.99 6.69 -14.45
C LEU A 177 -8.27 5.84 -14.54
N MET A 178 -8.64 5.43 -15.76
CA MET A 178 -9.74 4.48 -15.97
C MET A 178 -9.47 3.14 -15.29
N VAL A 179 -8.27 2.56 -15.48
CA VAL A 179 -7.87 1.30 -14.84
C VAL A 179 -7.89 1.43 -13.32
N VAL A 180 -7.35 2.54 -12.78
CA VAL A 180 -7.36 2.81 -11.33
C VAL A 180 -8.79 2.92 -10.79
N GLY A 181 -9.66 3.65 -11.46
CA GLY A 181 -11.05 3.77 -11.03
C GLY A 181 -11.78 2.43 -11.07
N LEU A 182 -11.63 1.66 -12.16
CA LEU A 182 -12.26 0.34 -12.31
C LEU A 182 -11.75 -0.68 -11.28
N GLN A 183 -10.47 -0.73 -10.98
CA GLN A 183 -9.95 -1.64 -9.95
C GLN A 183 -10.45 -1.28 -8.54
N MET A 184 -10.68 0.01 -8.25
CA MET A 184 -11.33 0.44 -7.01
C MET A 184 -12.78 -0.03 -6.95
N LEU A 185 -13.53 0.08 -8.04
CA LEU A 185 -14.91 -0.43 -8.11
C LEU A 185 -14.97 -1.95 -7.94
N VAL A 186 -14.02 -2.70 -8.52
CA VAL A 186 -13.89 -4.15 -8.26
C VAL A 186 -13.64 -4.42 -6.78
N GLY A 187 -12.69 -3.70 -6.16
CA GLY A 187 -12.42 -3.81 -4.71
C GLY A 187 -13.65 -3.50 -3.87
N SER A 188 -14.38 -2.44 -4.20
CA SER A 188 -15.63 -2.07 -3.53
C SER A 188 -16.67 -3.19 -3.61
N ALA A 189 -16.92 -3.73 -4.80
CA ALA A 189 -17.90 -4.78 -5.00
C ALA A 189 -17.56 -6.07 -4.21
N VAL A 190 -16.27 -6.44 -4.17
CA VAL A 190 -15.81 -7.61 -3.40
C VAL A 190 -15.95 -7.38 -1.90
N LEU A 191 -15.61 -6.18 -1.40
CA LEU A 191 -15.69 -5.84 0.01
C LEU A 191 -17.13 -5.66 0.50
N ALA A 192 -18.03 -5.20 -0.35
CA ALA A 192 -19.43 -5.01 0.00
C ALA A 192 -20.10 -6.31 0.47
N VAL A 193 -19.72 -7.46 -0.10
CA VAL A 193 -20.29 -8.74 0.29
C VAL A 193 -20.02 -9.09 1.75
N PRO A 194 -18.76 -9.22 2.21
CA PRO A 194 -18.49 -9.49 3.61
C PRO A 194 -18.92 -8.33 4.53
N ALA A 195 -18.89 -7.08 4.09
CA ALA A 195 -19.37 -5.96 4.87
C ALA A 195 -20.86 -6.11 5.22
N ILE A 196 -21.70 -6.44 4.24
CA ILE A 196 -23.16 -6.62 4.46
C ILE A 196 -23.44 -7.86 5.31
N LEU A 197 -22.67 -8.94 5.13
CA LEU A 197 -22.95 -10.21 5.80
C LEU A 197 -22.43 -10.27 7.24
N PHE A 198 -21.33 -9.58 7.56
CA PHE A 198 -20.62 -9.78 8.82
C PHE A 198 -20.45 -8.52 9.68
N GLU A 199 -20.66 -7.33 9.12
CA GLU A 199 -20.49 -6.09 9.90
C GLU A 199 -21.83 -5.50 10.33
N PRO A 200 -22.00 -5.16 11.63
CA PRO A 200 -23.13 -4.33 12.06
C PRO A 200 -22.95 -2.92 11.50
N PHE A 201 -24.00 -2.33 10.94
CA PHE A 201 -23.97 -0.94 10.51
C PHE A 201 -24.05 0.00 11.71
N SER A 202 -22.90 0.24 12.34
CA SER A 202 -22.74 1.15 13.47
C SER A 202 -21.60 2.12 13.17
N VAL A 203 -21.93 3.39 13.01
CA VAL A 203 -20.97 4.46 12.67
C VAL A 203 -21.08 5.57 13.72
N ASN A 204 -19.97 5.89 14.37
CA ASN A 204 -19.86 7.04 15.26
C ASN A 204 -19.50 8.29 14.46
N TRP A 205 -20.52 9.00 13.99
CA TRP A 205 -20.33 10.18 13.17
C TRP A 205 -19.67 11.31 13.96
N ASN A 206 -18.48 11.68 13.56
CA ASN A 206 -17.74 12.82 14.11
C ASN A 206 -16.86 13.46 13.02
N LEU A 207 -16.38 14.66 13.30
CA LEU A 207 -15.56 15.43 12.33
C LEU A 207 -14.25 14.70 11.98
N ARG A 208 -13.67 13.98 12.93
CA ARG A 208 -12.42 13.21 12.72
C ARG A 208 -12.64 12.09 11.69
N LEU A 209 -13.74 11.34 11.81
CA LEU A 209 -14.09 10.29 10.85
C LEU A 209 -14.31 10.87 9.45
N ILE A 210 -15.11 11.93 9.33
CA ILE A 210 -15.41 12.57 8.05
C ILE A 210 -14.13 13.09 7.40
N ALA A 211 -13.28 13.79 8.16
CA ALA A 211 -12.00 14.30 7.69
C ALA A 211 -11.05 13.18 7.26
N ALA A 212 -10.91 12.13 8.08
CA ALA A 212 -10.06 10.97 7.78
C ALA A 212 -10.56 10.21 6.55
N PHE A 213 -11.86 9.99 6.42
CA PHE A 213 -12.47 9.30 5.27
C PHE A 213 -12.27 10.09 3.98
N THR A 214 -12.58 11.40 4.01
CA THR A 214 -12.39 12.30 2.85
C THR A 214 -10.93 12.38 2.45
N TYR A 215 -10.04 12.59 3.43
CA TYR A 215 -8.59 12.61 3.21
C TYR A 215 -8.10 11.31 2.58
N THR A 216 -8.47 10.16 3.15
CA THR A 216 -8.02 8.85 2.67
C THR A 216 -8.52 8.55 1.26
N SER A 217 -9.72 9.00 0.93
CA SER A 217 -10.30 8.82 -0.41
C SER A 217 -9.60 9.68 -1.46
N LEU A 218 -9.34 10.94 -1.15
CA LEU A 218 -8.80 11.89 -2.12
C LEU A 218 -7.27 11.91 -2.17
N VAL A 219 -6.59 11.92 -1.03
CA VAL A 219 -5.14 12.11 -0.98
C VAL A 219 -4.39 10.82 -1.27
N PRO A 220 -4.33 9.78 -0.41
CA PRO A 220 -3.66 8.54 -0.76
C PRO A 220 -4.41 7.73 -1.83
N GLY A 221 -5.72 7.88 -1.95
CA GLY A 221 -6.53 7.16 -2.93
C GLY A 221 -6.31 7.65 -4.36
N LEU A 222 -6.49 8.93 -4.63
CA LEU A 222 -6.45 9.50 -5.97
C LEU A 222 -5.19 10.32 -6.23
N ALA A 223 -4.89 11.32 -5.38
CA ALA A 223 -3.78 12.24 -5.63
C ALA A 223 -2.42 11.54 -5.62
N ALA A 224 -2.16 10.66 -4.64
CA ALA A 224 -0.91 9.89 -4.61
C ALA A 224 -0.75 9.01 -5.85
N THR A 225 -1.84 8.40 -6.31
CA THR A 225 -1.84 7.59 -7.53
C THR A 225 -1.51 8.41 -8.76
N LEU A 226 -2.09 9.60 -8.91
CA LEU A 226 -1.78 10.53 -10.01
C LEU A 226 -0.31 10.97 -9.97
N VAL A 227 0.19 11.37 -8.81
CA VAL A 227 1.60 11.76 -8.63
C VAL A 227 2.53 10.59 -8.95
N TRP A 228 2.17 9.37 -8.54
CA TRP A 228 2.91 8.16 -8.88
C TRP A 228 3.04 7.96 -10.40
N PHE A 229 1.95 8.08 -11.15
CA PHE A 229 1.99 7.93 -12.60
C PHE A 229 2.81 9.01 -13.28
N MET A 230 2.65 10.26 -12.86
CA MET A 230 3.47 11.36 -13.37
C MET A 230 4.96 11.15 -13.08
N LEU A 231 5.29 10.59 -11.92
CA LEU A 231 6.65 10.26 -11.54
C LEU A 231 7.20 9.11 -12.40
N VAL A 232 6.42 8.02 -12.56
CA VAL A 232 6.80 6.87 -13.40
C VAL A 232 7.02 7.28 -14.85
N ASP A 233 6.14 8.10 -15.40
CA ASP A 233 6.27 8.63 -16.77
C ASP A 233 7.56 9.46 -16.93
N ARG A 234 7.92 10.23 -15.89
CA ARG A 234 9.08 11.13 -15.93
C ARG A 234 10.43 10.43 -15.75
N ILE A 235 10.55 9.47 -14.83
CA ILE A 235 11.84 8.85 -14.46
C ILE A 235 11.89 7.34 -14.67
N GLY A 236 10.81 6.74 -15.13
CA GLY A 236 10.67 5.30 -15.30
C GLY A 236 10.33 4.55 -14.02
N THR A 237 9.70 3.38 -14.18
CA THR A 237 9.14 2.59 -13.08
C THR A 237 10.19 2.19 -12.03
N VAL A 238 11.37 1.74 -12.46
CA VAL A 238 12.43 1.25 -11.56
C VAL A 238 12.94 2.35 -10.64
N LYS A 239 13.21 3.55 -11.20
CA LYS A 239 13.66 4.70 -10.40
C LYS A 239 12.54 5.24 -9.52
N ALA A 240 11.30 5.29 -10.01
CA ALA A 240 10.15 5.71 -9.21
C ALA A 240 9.92 4.76 -8.01
N ALA A 241 10.00 3.44 -8.24
CA ALA A 241 9.85 2.44 -7.19
C ALA A 241 10.88 2.56 -6.06
N THR A 242 12.05 3.19 -6.33
CA THR A 242 13.06 3.40 -5.28
C THR A 242 12.49 4.23 -4.14
N PHE A 243 11.59 5.19 -4.38
CA PHE A 243 11.03 6.02 -3.34
C PHE A 243 10.28 5.22 -2.25
N HIS A 244 9.78 4.03 -2.57
CA HIS A 244 9.12 3.16 -1.58
C HIS A 244 10.01 2.77 -0.39
N PHE A 245 11.35 2.91 -0.49
CA PHE A 245 12.23 2.64 0.65
C PHE A 245 11.97 3.57 1.84
N LEU A 246 11.36 4.73 1.60
CA LEU A 246 11.00 5.69 2.65
C LEU A 246 9.66 5.40 3.32
N ASN A 247 8.83 4.49 2.77
CA ASN A 247 7.51 4.20 3.32
C ASN A 247 7.52 3.78 4.80
N PRO A 248 8.41 2.87 5.27
CA PRO A 248 8.43 2.51 6.68
C PRO A 248 8.75 3.70 7.58
N PHE A 249 9.67 4.57 7.16
CA PHE A 249 10.03 5.77 7.91
C PHE A 249 8.86 6.74 8.04
N PHE A 250 8.25 7.14 6.91
CA PHE A 250 7.12 8.08 6.94
C PHE A 250 5.86 7.48 7.56
N GLY A 251 5.59 6.19 7.35
CA GLY A 251 4.46 5.51 7.96
C GLY A 251 4.52 5.56 9.49
N VAL A 252 5.68 5.27 10.05
CA VAL A 252 5.94 5.33 11.49
C VAL A 252 5.91 6.76 12.01
N ALA A 253 6.59 7.70 11.34
CA ALA A 253 6.67 9.10 11.76
C ALA A 253 5.28 9.77 11.78
N ILE A 254 4.46 9.54 10.75
CA ILE A 254 3.11 10.10 10.64
C ILE A 254 2.19 9.50 11.71
N ALA A 255 2.26 8.18 11.94
CA ALA A 255 1.47 7.52 12.98
C ALA A 255 1.83 8.02 14.39
N ALA A 256 3.12 8.16 14.69
CA ALA A 256 3.58 8.74 15.95
C ALA A 256 3.08 10.17 16.13
N MET A 257 3.12 11.00 15.09
CA MET A 257 2.73 12.40 15.15
C MET A 257 1.21 12.59 15.33
N PHE A 258 0.39 11.85 14.60
CA PHE A 258 -1.06 12.06 14.56
C PHE A 258 -1.87 11.15 15.48
N LEU A 259 -1.34 9.97 15.83
CA LEU A 259 -2.01 9.01 16.70
C LEU A 259 -1.33 8.88 18.07
N SER A 260 -0.22 9.60 18.31
CA SER A 260 0.58 9.52 19.54
C SER A 260 1.06 8.09 19.84
N GLU A 261 1.31 7.29 18.80
CA GLU A 261 1.82 5.93 18.94
C GLU A 261 3.25 5.98 19.51
N LYS A 262 3.50 5.17 20.53
CA LYS A 262 4.80 5.11 21.20
C LYS A 262 5.74 4.17 20.43
N LEU A 263 6.86 4.72 20.01
CA LEU A 263 7.91 3.97 19.32
C LEU A 263 8.96 3.50 20.31
N GLY A 264 9.22 2.20 20.33
CA GLY A 264 10.35 1.65 21.07
C GLY A 264 11.68 1.85 20.33
N PRO A 265 12.82 1.77 21.04
CA PRO A 265 14.14 1.85 20.40
C PRO A 265 14.35 0.79 19.32
N LEU A 266 13.81 -0.43 19.51
CA LEU A 266 13.91 -1.53 18.55
C LEU A 266 13.06 -1.27 17.31
N ASP A 267 11.94 -0.53 17.42
CA ASP A 267 11.15 -0.10 16.25
C ASP A 267 11.98 0.84 15.36
N LEU A 268 12.66 1.81 15.96
CA LEU A 268 13.52 2.77 15.23
C LEU A 268 14.68 2.06 14.53
N VAL A 269 15.41 1.20 15.25
CA VAL A 269 16.50 0.41 14.68
C VAL A 269 16.00 -0.49 13.56
N GLY A 270 14.90 -1.20 13.77
CA GLY A 270 14.30 -2.08 12.76
C GLY A 270 13.84 -1.32 11.52
N VAL A 271 13.21 -0.14 11.68
CA VAL A 271 12.82 0.73 10.56
C VAL A 271 14.03 1.17 9.73
N ILE A 272 15.13 1.55 10.37
CA ILE A 272 16.37 1.94 9.67
C ILE A 272 16.92 0.75 8.86
N ILE A 273 16.96 -0.44 9.47
CA ILE A 273 17.45 -1.67 8.81
C ILE A 273 16.55 -2.05 7.63
N ILE A 274 15.22 -2.04 7.81
CA ILE A 274 14.26 -2.34 6.74
C ILE A 274 14.40 -1.33 5.60
N THR A 275 14.46 -0.04 5.93
CA THR A 275 14.62 1.06 4.96
C THR A 275 15.88 0.84 4.12
N GLY A 276 17.03 0.56 4.77
CA GLY A 276 18.28 0.24 4.10
C GLY A 276 18.20 -1.03 3.26
N GLY A 277 17.52 -2.07 3.75
CA GLY A 277 17.29 -3.32 3.03
C GLY A 277 16.47 -3.11 1.75
N ILE A 278 15.36 -2.37 1.83
CA ILE A 278 14.53 -2.03 0.67
C ILE A 278 15.36 -1.22 -0.34
N LEU A 279 16.12 -0.23 0.12
CA LEU A 279 16.96 0.59 -0.74
C LEU A 279 18.00 -0.28 -1.48
N ALA A 280 18.68 -1.19 -0.79
CA ALA A 280 19.65 -2.09 -1.38
C ALA A 280 19.03 -2.99 -2.47
N VAL A 281 17.82 -3.55 -2.21
CA VAL A 281 17.06 -4.32 -3.20
C VAL A 281 16.69 -3.46 -4.41
N GLN A 282 16.23 -2.24 -4.21
CA GLN A 282 15.84 -1.36 -5.32
C GLN A 282 17.02 -0.90 -6.15
N LEU A 283 18.15 -0.57 -5.51
CA LEU A 283 19.39 -0.20 -6.21
C LEU A 283 19.97 -1.36 -7.02
N SER A 284 19.87 -2.60 -6.52
CA SER A 284 20.33 -3.79 -7.24
C SER A 284 19.59 -4.01 -8.56
N LYS A 285 18.33 -3.57 -8.66
CA LYS A 285 17.50 -3.65 -9.88
C LYS A 285 17.82 -2.55 -10.91
N GLN A 286 18.55 -1.49 -10.52
CA GLN A 286 18.89 -0.38 -11.41
C GLN A 286 20.18 -0.60 -12.22
N LYS A 287 21.03 -1.56 -11.83
CA LYS A 287 22.24 -1.86 -12.57
C LYS A 287 21.88 -2.71 -13.78
N PRO A 288 22.37 -2.37 -15.00
CA PRO A 288 22.26 -3.25 -16.16
C PRO A 288 22.93 -4.60 -15.82
N GLN A 289 22.26 -5.68 -16.18
CA GLN A 289 22.85 -7.02 -16.15
C GLN A 289 23.88 -7.17 -17.26
#